data_579be71b50ce18d68ff711a8b637bbc1
#
_entry.id   579be71b50ce18d68ff711a8b637bbc1
#
_cell.length_a   1.000
_cell.length_b   1.000
_cell.length_c   1.000
_cell.angle_alpha   90.00
_cell.angle_beta   90.00
_cell.angle_gamma   90.00
#
_symmetry.space_group_name_H-M   'P 1'
#
loop_
_entity.id
_entity.type
_entity.pdbx_description
1 polymer ?
#
loop_
_entity_poly.entity_id
_entity_poly.type
_entity_poly.pdbx_seq_one_letter_code
_entity_poly.pdbx_strand_id
1 'polypeptide(L)'
;KDKNKKKFNELKNLDTLIIDEISMMNDKFFEKVSKLLSKIKNNDKPFGDIRLILIGDFYQLPPMDGEYCFKSKLWNIINMTTVELNEPMRQKDDILFQKLLNNIRKGKITETNYNVLKKLNETDFSKIIPTKIYCLKKDVNDINNYYFNKLIRKNNKLKKNEVEKFIQNNTIECLPHNEITIENYNISHVYKYCIISNDKYINKDEYEVSLIKGAEVMITRNINIEKELVNGKKGKIIDLTNSYVIIKDDYNNIHKIDYYKEDKTVNKFVKFMPLTLAYAITVHKSQGSTLDYIEIDGSNNNFAPGQFYTAISRAKTLNNIKLVNLNENALIINKDVLNFYN
;
A
#
# COMPACT_ATOMS: atom_id res chain seq x y z
N LYS A 1 -2.44 17.11 -28.58
CA LYS A 1 -2.94 18.47 -28.21
C LYS A 1 -4.31 18.40 -27.53
N ASP A 2 -5.26 17.58 -28.02
CA ASP A 2 -6.65 17.58 -27.54
C ASP A 2 -6.81 17.05 -26.10
N LYS A 3 -6.07 16.02 -25.70
CA LYS A 3 -6.16 15.49 -24.30
C LYS A 3 -5.67 16.51 -23.26
N ASN A 4 -4.65 17.32 -23.55
CA ASN A 4 -4.19 18.38 -22.64
C ASN A 4 -5.24 19.47 -22.50
N LYS A 5 -5.89 19.84 -23.60
CA LYS A 5 -6.97 20.82 -23.62
C LYS A 5 -8.18 20.32 -22.82
N LYS A 6 -8.51 19.02 -22.94
CA LYS A 6 -9.59 18.40 -22.16
C LYS A 6 -9.27 18.43 -20.66
N LYS A 7 -8.09 17.97 -20.23
CA LYS A 7 -7.67 18.01 -18.81
C LYS A 7 -7.61 19.43 -18.26
N PHE A 8 -7.13 20.38 -19.06
CA PHE A 8 -7.13 21.80 -18.66
C PHE A 8 -8.54 22.33 -18.45
N ASN A 9 -9.48 22.00 -19.34
CA ASN A 9 -10.89 22.39 -19.19
C ASN A 9 -11.55 21.73 -17.99
N GLU A 10 -11.25 20.46 -17.72
CA GLU A 10 -11.71 19.75 -16.51
C GLU A 10 -11.25 20.48 -15.24
N LEU A 11 -9.95 20.82 -15.14
CA LEU A 11 -9.41 21.57 -14.01
C LEU A 11 -9.98 23.00 -13.92
N LYS A 12 -10.21 23.64 -15.08
CA LYS A 12 -10.84 24.97 -15.13
C LYS A 12 -12.28 24.97 -14.61
N ASN A 13 -13.02 23.88 -14.84
CA ASN A 13 -14.40 23.71 -14.41
C ASN A 13 -14.54 22.99 -13.03
N LEU A 14 -13.42 22.72 -12.37
CA LEU A 14 -13.43 22.05 -11.07
C LEU A 14 -14.02 22.93 -9.98
N ASP A 15 -15.07 22.51 -9.31
CA ASP A 15 -15.72 23.24 -8.21
C ASP A 15 -15.22 22.77 -6.84
N THR A 16 -14.85 21.51 -6.71
CA THR A 16 -14.38 20.91 -5.46
C THR A 16 -13.15 20.07 -5.70
N LEU A 17 -12.10 20.26 -4.91
CA LEU A 17 -10.91 19.42 -4.85
C LEU A 17 -10.91 18.65 -3.53
N ILE A 18 -10.88 17.32 -3.62
CA ILE A 18 -10.72 16.43 -2.47
C ILE A 18 -9.29 15.89 -2.50
N ILE A 19 -8.56 16.04 -1.39
CA ILE A 19 -7.23 15.48 -1.18
C ILE A 19 -7.31 14.49 -0.03
N ASP A 20 -7.23 13.22 -0.36
CA ASP A 20 -7.18 12.14 0.62
C ASP A 20 -5.73 11.86 1.05
N GLU A 21 -5.55 11.28 2.25
CA GLU A 21 -4.25 11.00 2.88
C GLU A 21 -3.32 12.23 2.90
N ILE A 22 -3.87 13.38 3.30
CA ILE A 22 -3.18 14.67 3.31
C ILE A 22 -1.90 14.68 4.15
N SER A 23 -1.77 13.78 5.12
CA SER A 23 -0.57 13.63 5.96
C SER A 23 0.71 13.36 5.15
N MET A 24 0.58 12.73 3.97
CA MET A 24 1.70 12.40 3.09
C MET A 24 2.08 13.54 2.13
N MET A 25 1.29 14.61 2.08
CA MET A 25 1.58 15.77 1.24
C MET A 25 2.52 16.73 1.97
N ASN A 26 3.65 17.08 1.34
CA ASN A 26 4.54 18.07 1.91
C ASN A 26 4.07 19.52 1.64
N ASP A 27 4.60 20.45 2.41
CA ASP A 27 4.33 21.89 2.36
C ASP A 27 4.52 22.49 0.95
N LYS A 28 5.66 22.18 0.31
CA LYS A 28 6.01 22.70 -1.02
C LYS A 28 5.07 22.20 -2.11
N PHE A 29 4.66 20.94 -2.04
CA PHE A 29 3.74 20.38 -3.01
C PHE A 29 2.33 20.94 -2.83
N PHE A 30 1.89 21.13 -1.58
CA PHE A 30 0.63 21.79 -1.24
C PHE A 30 0.55 23.20 -1.83
N GLU A 31 1.59 24.01 -1.65
CA GLU A 31 1.68 25.35 -2.23
C GLU A 31 1.72 25.32 -3.77
N LYS A 32 2.44 24.35 -4.35
CA LYS A 32 2.53 24.20 -5.80
C LYS A 32 1.17 23.88 -6.44
N VAL A 33 0.38 23.00 -5.80
CA VAL A 33 -0.98 22.67 -6.25
C VAL A 33 -1.87 23.92 -6.19
N SER A 34 -1.81 24.66 -5.08
CA SER A 34 -2.56 25.92 -4.94
C SER A 34 -2.22 26.91 -6.06
N LYS A 35 -0.92 27.21 -6.26
CA LYS A 35 -0.47 28.13 -7.31
C LYS A 35 -0.89 27.69 -8.72
N LEU A 36 -0.88 26.39 -8.99
CA LEU A 36 -1.30 25.85 -10.27
C LEU A 36 -2.80 26.11 -10.50
N LEU A 37 -3.63 25.81 -9.52
CA LEU A 37 -5.07 25.99 -9.62
C LEU A 37 -5.46 27.47 -9.71
N SER A 38 -4.80 28.34 -8.94
CA SER A 38 -4.99 29.80 -9.06
C SER A 38 -4.75 30.29 -10.48
N LYS A 39 -3.66 29.83 -11.14
CA LYS A 39 -3.37 30.17 -12.55
C LYS A 39 -4.41 29.61 -13.51
N ILE A 40 -4.88 28.37 -13.33
CA ILE A 40 -5.87 27.74 -14.22
C ILE A 40 -7.23 28.44 -14.11
N LYS A 41 -7.61 28.82 -12.89
CA LYS A 41 -8.86 29.52 -12.59
C LYS A 41 -8.80 31.01 -12.91
N ASN A 42 -7.61 31.54 -13.17
CA ASN A 42 -7.37 32.99 -13.30
C ASN A 42 -7.90 33.77 -12.07
N ASN A 43 -7.60 33.25 -10.88
CA ASN A 43 -8.02 33.77 -9.60
C ASN A 43 -6.88 33.65 -8.60
N ASP A 44 -6.42 34.77 -8.02
CA ASP A 44 -5.23 34.82 -7.17
C ASP A 44 -5.47 34.27 -5.75
N LYS A 45 -6.71 33.96 -5.37
CA LYS A 45 -6.99 33.29 -4.11
C LYS A 45 -6.36 31.87 -4.04
N PRO A 46 -6.09 31.37 -2.85
CA PRO A 46 -5.60 30.01 -2.66
C PRO A 46 -6.46 28.99 -3.42
N PHE A 47 -5.79 28.05 -4.11
CA PHE A 47 -6.43 27.04 -4.95
C PHE A 47 -7.42 27.59 -6.00
N GLY A 48 -7.32 28.89 -6.36
CA GLY A 48 -8.23 29.52 -7.31
C GLY A 48 -9.67 29.64 -6.82
N ASP A 49 -9.86 29.75 -5.49
CA ASP A 49 -11.17 29.83 -4.83
C ASP A 49 -12.05 28.56 -4.98
N ILE A 50 -11.43 27.41 -5.23
CA ILE A 50 -12.11 26.11 -5.31
C ILE A 50 -12.42 25.62 -3.90
N ARG A 51 -13.58 24.98 -3.68
CA ARG A 51 -13.86 24.28 -2.44
C ARG A 51 -12.82 23.19 -2.20
N LEU A 52 -12.15 23.23 -1.04
CA LEU A 52 -11.11 22.28 -0.67
C LEU A 52 -11.62 21.37 0.45
N ILE A 53 -11.47 20.06 0.26
CA ILE A 53 -11.74 19.04 1.29
C ILE A 53 -10.45 18.23 1.48
N LEU A 54 -9.87 18.34 2.67
CA LEU A 54 -8.67 17.63 3.06
C LEU A 54 -9.04 16.49 4.01
N ILE A 55 -8.65 15.28 3.70
CA ILE A 55 -8.96 14.08 4.49
C ILE A 55 -7.65 13.41 4.90
N GLY A 56 -7.52 13.00 6.16
CA GLY A 56 -6.36 12.26 6.62
C GLY A 56 -6.12 12.36 8.12
N ASP A 57 -5.03 11.77 8.56
CA ASP A 57 -4.61 11.71 9.95
C ASP A 57 -3.11 11.97 10.04
N PHE A 58 -2.70 13.13 10.56
CA PHE A 58 -1.29 13.48 10.69
C PHE A 58 -0.52 12.61 11.69
N TYR A 59 -1.19 11.85 12.54
CA TYR A 59 -0.54 10.84 13.36
C TYR A 59 -0.10 9.61 12.56
N GLN A 60 -0.57 9.42 11.32
CA GLN A 60 -0.13 8.37 10.41
C GLN A 60 1.19 8.77 9.72
N LEU A 61 1.43 8.28 8.50
CA LEU A 61 2.70 8.50 7.81
C LEU A 61 2.94 9.99 7.48
N PRO A 62 4.15 10.50 7.79
CA PRO A 62 4.57 11.82 7.34
C PRO A 62 4.86 11.86 5.83
N PRO A 63 5.03 13.04 5.23
CA PRO A 63 5.57 13.15 3.89
C PRO A 63 6.96 12.49 3.81
N MET A 64 7.30 11.93 2.65
CA MET A 64 8.60 11.28 2.43
C MET A 64 9.76 12.29 2.41
N ASP A 65 9.49 13.52 2.01
CA ASP A 65 10.42 14.64 1.94
C ASP A 65 9.72 15.95 2.33
N GLY A 66 10.45 16.92 2.83
CA GLY A 66 9.91 18.22 3.26
C GLY A 66 9.15 18.18 4.58
N GLU A 67 8.43 19.25 4.86
CA GLU A 67 7.63 19.43 6.07
C GLU A 67 6.16 19.04 5.83
N TYR A 68 5.41 18.82 6.89
CA TYR A 68 3.95 18.64 6.77
C TYR A 68 3.28 19.84 6.11
N CYS A 69 2.24 19.61 5.31
CA CYS A 69 1.50 20.67 4.62
C CYS A 69 0.90 21.73 5.58
N PHE A 70 0.59 21.37 6.83
CA PHE A 70 0.13 22.33 7.83
C PHE A 70 1.22 23.31 8.31
N LYS A 71 2.50 23.07 8.00
CA LYS A 71 3.61 24.01 8.23
C LYS A 71 3.69 25.09 7.14
N SER A 72 3.01 24.92 6.02
CA SER A 72 2.94 25.94 4.98
C SER A 72 2.24 27.19 5.47
N LYS A 73 2.75 28.35 5.09
CA LYS A 73 2.07 29.64 5.36
C LYS A 73 0.66 29.68 4.78
N LEU A 74 0.45 28.96 3.69
CA LEU A 74 -0.83 28.86 3.01
C LEU A 74 -1.91 28.20 3.88
N TRP A 75 -1.53 27.24 4.76
CA TRP A 75 -2.45 26.53 5.64
C TRP A 75 -3.27 27.49 6.52
N ASN A 76 -2.61 28.47 7.10
CA ASN A 76 -3.26 29.47 7.97
C ASN A 76 -4.12 30.48 7.18
N ILE A 77 -3.83 30.69 5.89
CA ILE A 77 -4.55 31.62 5.02
C ILE A 77 -5.90 31.05 4.57
N ILE A 78 -5.99 29.71 4.40
CA ILE A 78 -7.18 29.06 3.80
C ILE A 78 -8.39 29.08 4.73
N ASN A 79 -8.20 29.29 6.05
CA ASN A 79 -9.27 29.34 7.05
C ASN A 79 -10.26 28.16 6.97
N MET A 80 -9.75 26.94 7.19
CA MET A 80 -10.52 25.70 7.08
C MET A 80 -11.34 25.42 8.34
N THR A 81 -12.55 24.87 8.14
CA THR A 81 -13.32 24.25 9.22
C THR A 81 -12.83 22.84 9.44
N THR A 82 -12.42 22.49 10.66
CA THR A 82 -11.98 21.15 11.02
C THR A 82 -13.14 20.33 11.55
N VAL A 83 -13.27 19.10 11.03
CA VAL A 83 -14.22 18.10 11.53
C VAL A 83 -13.42 16.87 11.94
N GLU A 84 -13.53 16.47 13.20
CA GLU A 84 -12.89 15.25 13.71
C GLU A 84 -13.88 14.08 13.67
N LEU A 85 -13.49 12.99 12.98
CA LEU A 85 -14.24 11.75 12.97
C LEU A 85 -13.72 10.87 14.11
N ASN A 86 -14.53 10.69 15.15
CA ASN A 86 -14.13 10.03 16.40
C ASN A 86 -14.50 8.54 16.46
N GLU A 87 -15.31 8.04 15.53
CA GLU A 87 -15.79 6.66 15.53
C GLU A 87 -14.89 5.76 14.66
N PRO A 88 -14.13 4.81 15.28
CA PRO A 88 -13.19 3.95 14.54
C PRO A 88 -13.92 2.79 13.88
N MET A 89 -14.28 2.94 12.61
CA MET A 89 -15.05 1.95 11.85
C MET A 89 -14.33 0.61 11.66
N ARG A 90 -12.99 0.60 11.51
CA ARG A 90 -12.22 -0.64 11.29
C ARG A 90 -12.18 -1.53 12.53
N GLN A 91 -12.07 -0.94 13.71
CA GLN A 91 -11.96 -1.64 14.99
C GLN A 91 -13.25 -1.55 15.81
N LYS A 92 -14.42 -1.34 15.16
CA LYS A 92 -15.70 -1.07 15.85
C LYS A 92 -16.07 -2.13 16.92
N ASP A 93 -15.64 -3.38 16.71
CA ASP A 93 -15.98 -4.51 17.58
C ASP A 93 -14.91 -4.81 18.65
N ASP A 94 -13.82 -3.99 18.73
CA ASP A 94 -12.72 -4.18 19.70
C ASP A 94 -12.40 -2.88 20.45
N ILE A 95 -13.17 -2.61 21.51
CA ILE A 95 -13.04 -1.39 22.32
C ILE A 95 -11.67 -1.29 23.02
N LEU A 96 -11.10 -2.42 23.42
CA LEU A 96 -9.77 -2.44 24.06
C LEU A 96 -8.70 -2.02 23.05
N PHE A 97 -8.77 -2.53 21.85
CA PHE A 97 -7.85 -2.17 20.79
C PHE A 97 -8.01 -0.70 20.36
N GLN A 98 -9.24 -0.18 20.28
CA GLN A 98 -9.48 1.25 20.02
C GLN A 98 -8.77 2.14 21.04
N LYS A 99 -8.90 1.82 22.35
CA LYS A 99 -8.24 2.57 23.42
C LYS A 99 -6.72 2.49 23.33
N LEU A 100 -6.19 1.31 23.03
CA LEU A 100 -4.75 1.10 22.82
C LEU A 100 -4.24 1.94 21.65
N LEU A 101 -4.93 1.90 20.49
CA LEU A 101 -4.58 2.69 19.31
C LEU A 101 -4.59 4.20 19.59
N ASN A 102 -5.59 4.68 20.32
CA ASN A 102 -5.65 6.10 20.67
C ASN A 102 -4.49 6.52 21.60
N ASN A 103 -4.05 5.65 22.49
CA ASN A 103 -2.89 5.90 23.35
C ASN A 103 -1.58 5.88 22.54
N ILE A 104 -1.39 4.89 21.65
CA ILE A 104 -0.24 4.81 20.75
C ILE A 104 -0.16 6.07 19.87
N ARG A 105 -1.26 6.44 19.25
CA ARG A 105 -1.40 7.63 18.38
C ARG A 105 -0.92 8.91 19.07
N LYS A 106 -1.27 9.09 20.35
CA LYS A 106 -0.96 10.30 21.13
C LYS A 106 0.32 10.18 21.97
N GLY A 107 1.06 9.08 21.88
CA GLY A 107 2.27 8.82 22.70
C GLY A 107 2.01 8.66 24.19
N LYS A 108 0.77 8.36 24.57
CA LYS A 108 0.39 8.15 25.96
C LYS A 108 0.45 6.66 26.31
N ILE A 109 1.63 6.07 26.15
CA ILE A 109 1.83 4.64 26.41
C ILE A 109 2.05 4.44 27.93
N THR A 110 1.08 3.78 28.55
CA THR A 110 1.21 3.32 29.94
C THR A 110 1.93 1.98 29.99
N GLU A 111 2.41 1.61 31.16
CA GLU A 111 2.98 0.27 31.41
C GLU A 111 1.99 -0.85 31.03
N THR A 112 0.71 -0.66 31.34
CA THR A 112 -0.36 -1.59 30.96
C THR A 112 -0.46 -1.73 29.44
N ASN A 113 -0.41 -0.63 28.68
CA ASN A 113 -0.42 -0.67 27.22
C ASN A 113 0.80 -1.42 26.67
N TYR A 114 1.97 -1.17 27.23
CA TYR A 114 3.20 -1.81 26.81
C TYR A 114 3.17 -3.33 27.09
N ASN A 115 2.64 -3.74 28.23
CA ASN A 115 2.45 -5.15 28.57
C ASN A 115 1.46 -5.85 27.63
N VAL A 116 0.39 -5.17 27.20
CA VAL A 116 -0.51 -5.70 26.18
C VAL A 116 0.22 -5.90 24.87
N LEU A 117 1.00 -4.92 24.41
CA LEU A 117 1.78 -5.03 23.16
C LEU A 117 2.81 -6.16 23.23
N LYS A 118 3.50 -6.34 24.36
CA LYS A 118 4.46 -7.45 24.56
C LYS A 118 3.80 -8.82 24.41
N LYS A 119 2.61 -9.01 24.94
CA LYS A 119 1.86 -10.28 24.86
C LYS A 119 1.49 -10.65 23.42
N LEU A 120 1.45 -9.70 22.48
CA LEU A 120 1.20 -9.98 21.07
C LEU A 120 2.30 -10.82 20.39
N ASN A 121 3.48 -10.93 21.00
CA ASN A 121 4.52 -11.86 20.53
C ASN A 121 4.11 -13.34 20.67
N GLU A 122 3.22 -13.64 21.60
CA GLU A 122 2.70 -14.99 21.87
C GLU A 122 1.57 -15.40 20.92
N THR A 123 1.09 -14.48 20.08
CA THR A 123 0.00 -14.76 19.13
C THR A 123 0.42 -15.86 18.16
N ASP A 124 -0.36 -16.94 18.10
CA ASP A 124 -0.11 -18.08 17.23
C ASP A 124 -1.05 -18.08 16.03
N PHE A 125 -0.46 -18.00 14.86
CA PHE A 125 -1.16 -18.10 13.57
C PHE A 125 -0.90 -19.46 12.90
N SER A 126 -0.87 -20.55 13.66
CA SER A 126 -0.40 -21.89 13.24
C SER A 126 -0.87 -22.37 11.86
N LYS A 127 -2.00 -21.88 11.37
CA LYS A 127 -2.60 -22.27 10.07
C LYS A 127 -2.69 -21.12 9.07
N ILE A 128 -2.38 -19.88 9.46
CA ILE A 128 -2.55 -18.70 8.66
C ILE A 128 -1.19 -18.04 8.42
N ILE A 129 -0.90 -17.66 7.19
CA ILE A 129 0.28 -16.86 6.87
C ILE A 129 -0.11 -15.37 7.02
N PRO A 130 0.30 -14.69 8.11
CA PRO A 130 -0.01 -13.28 8.27
C PRO A 130 0.73 -12.43 7.22
N THR A 131 0.19 -11.27 6.90
CA THR A 131 0.93 -10.28 6.14
C THR A 131 1.96 -9.63 7.04
N LYS A 132 3.25 -9.77 6.70
CA LYS A 132 4.33 -9.12 7.45
C LYS A 132 4.47 -7.66 7.02
N ILE A 133 4.56 -6.76 7.98
CA ILE A 133 4.70 -5.33 7.73
C ILE A 133 6.08 -4.87 8.16
N TYR A 134 6.84 -4.30 7.22
CA TYR A 134 8.18 -3.78 7.41
C TYR A 134 8.29 -2.31 6.99
N CYS A 135 9.28 -1.60 7.53
CA CYS A 135 9.55 -0.22 7.14
C CYS A 135 10.36 -0.13 5.84
N LEU A 136 11.29 -1.06 5.64
CA LEU A 136 12.23 -1.03 4.52
C LEU A 136 11.78 -1.94 3.37
N LYS A 137 11.91 -1.45 2.14
CA LYS A 137 11.65 -2.24 0.92
C LYS A 137 12.55 -3.48 0.82
N LYS A 138 13.80 -3.39 1.31
CA LYS A 138 14.76 -4.50 1.30
C LYS A 138 14.20 -5.69 2.07
N ASP A 139 13.75 -5.49 3.30
CA ASP A 139 13.23 -6.55 4.16
C ASP A 139 11.98 -7.20 3.56
N VAL A 140 11.11 -6.38 2.95
CA VAL A 140 9.93 -6.86 2.22
C VAL A 140 10.34 -7.76 1.05
N ASN A 141 11.33 -7.35 0.27
CA ASN A 141 11.80 -8.14 -0.88
C ASN A 141 12.43 -9.46 -0.42
N ASP A 142 13.25 -9.44 0.62
CA ASP A 142 13.91 -10.64 1.17
C ASP A 142 12.86 -11.66 1.66
N ILE A 143 11.84 -11.21 2.37
CA ILE A 143 10.74 -12.06 2.83
C ILE A 143 9.90 -12.61 1.67
N ASN A 144 9.50 -11.75 0.74
CA ASN A 144 8.72 -12.17 -0.43
C ASN A 144 9.50 -13.20 -1.26
N ASN A 145 10.80 -12.98 -1.51
CA ASN A 145 11.67 -13.91 -2.21
C ASN A 145 11.83 -15.23 -1.45
N TYR A 146 11.98 -15.19 -0.12
CA TYR A 146 12.05 -16.40 0.69
C TYR A 146 10.82 -17.29 0.53
N TYR A 147 9.62 -16.73 0.67
CA TYR A 147 8.37 -17.48 0.54
C TYR A 147 8.12 -17.93 -0.91
N PHE A 148 8.45 -17.08 -1.88
CA PHE A 148 8.36 -17.42 -3.30
C PHE A 148 9.24 -18.62 -3.65
N ASN A 149 10.51 -18.60 -3.25
CA ASN A 149 11.44 -19.71 -3.47
C ASN A 149 11.01 -20.98 -2.72
N LYS A 150 10.46 -20.83 -1.49
CA LYS A 150 9.90 -21.95 -0.73
C LYS A 150 8.72 -22.59 -1.48
N LEU A 151 7.89 -21.80 -2.12
CA LEU A 151 6.74 -22.28 -2.88
C LEU A 151 7.19 -23.00 -4.17
N ILE A 152 8.16 -22.46 -4.90
CA ILE A 152 8.77 -23.12 -6.07
C ILE A 152 9.30 -24.51 -5.69
N ARG A 153 10.05 -24.59 -4.59
CA ARG A 153 10.58 -25.86 -4.09
C ARG A 153 9.48 -26.87 -3.79
N LYS A 154 8.44 -26.43 -3.10
CA LYS A 154 7.30 -27.28 -2.74
C LYS A 154 6.57 -27.79 -3.99
N ASN A 155 6.25 -26.90 -4.92
CA ASN A 155 5.46 -27.23 -6.09
C ASN A 155 6.21 -28.19 -7.04
N ASN A 156 7.54 -28.06 -7.14
CA ASN A 156 8.36 -28.82 -8.09
C ASN A 156 9.28 -29.86 -7.41
N LYS A 157 9.14 -30.09 -6.10
CA LYS A 157 9.90 -31.07 -5.31
C LYS A 157 11.43 -30.87 -5.38
N LEU A 158 11.89 -29.61 -5.43
CA LEU A 158 13.30 -29.25 -5.62
C LEU A 158 14.06 -29.12 -4.28
N LYS A 159 15.40 -29.31 -4.34
CA LYS A 159 16.32 -28.92 -3.26
C LYS A 159 16.57 -27.42 -3.28
N LYS A 160 17.10 -26.88 -2.16
CA LYS A 160 17.32 -25.42 -2.02
C LYS A 160 18.28 -24.87 -3.09
N ASN A 161 19.34 -25.60 -3.42
CA ASN A 161 20.36 -25.20 -4.39
C ASN A 161 19.93 -25.33 -5.86
N GLU A 162 18.76 -25.91 -6.13
CA GLU A 162 18.24 -26.13 -7.49
C GLU A 162 17.29 -25.00 -7.94
N VAL A 163 16.85 -24.13 -7.01
CA VAL A 163 15.79 -23.15 -7.26
C VAL A 163 16.20 -22.10 -8.30
N GLU A 164 17.40 -21.55 -8.20
CA GLU A 164 17.88 -20.53 -9.15
C GLU A 164 17.96 -21.07 -10.58
N LYS A 165 18.54 -22.27 -10.74
CA LYS A 165 18.60 -22.93 -12.03
C LYS A 165 17.21 -23.26 -12.57
N PHE A 166 16.29 -23.67 -11.68
CA PHE A 166 14.90 -23.92 -12.06
C PHE A 166 14.23 -22.64 -12.57
N ILE A 167 14.37 -21.52 -11.88
CA ILE A 167 13.80 -20.22 -12.28
C ILE A 167 14.35 -19.82 -13.66
N GLN A 168 15.66 -19.91 -13.87
CA GLN A 168 16.27 -19.58 -15.15
C GLN A 168 15.73 -20.41 -16.33
N ASN A 169 15.48 -21.69 -16.11
CA ASN A 169 15.06 -22.61 -17.18
C ASN A 169 13.54 -22.73 -17.36
N ASN A 170 12.74 -22.31 -16.36
CA ASN A 170 11.28 -22.52 -16.33
C ASN A 170 10.49 -21.24 -16.08
N THR A 171 11.07 -20.08 -16.38
CA THR A 171 10.36 -18.79 -16.37
C THR A 171 9.76 -18.53 -17.74
N ILE A 172 8.45 -18.30 -17.75
CA ILE A 172 7.69 -17.92 -18.93
C ILE A 172 7.53 -16.40 -18.90
N GLU A 173 8.11 -15.70 -19.86
CA GLU A 173 7.92 -14.26 -20.03
C GLU A 173 6.56 -13.99 -20.67
N CYS A 174 5.69 -13.31 -19.93
CA CYS A 174 4.32 -12.99 -20.33
C CYS A 174 4.24 -11.56 -20.82
N LEU A 175 3.73 -11.39 -22.03
CA LEU A 175 3.38 -10.09 -22.60
C LEU A 175 1.87 -10.02 -22.84
N PRO A 176 1.24 -8.83 -22.72
CA PRO A 176 -0.21 -8.69 -22.80
C PRO A 176 -0.93 -9.19 -24.06
N HIS A 177 -0.24 -9.65 -25.07
CA HIS A 177 -0.84 -10.08 -26.35
C HIS A 177 -0.21 -11.37 -26.93
N ASN A 178 0.71 -12.00 -26.21
CA ASN A 178 1.32 -13.23 -26.69
C ASN A 178 0.56 -14.46 -26.17
N GLU A 179 0.14 -15.32 -27.07
CA GLU A 179 -0.28 -16.68 -26.71
C GLU A 179 0.97 -17.55 -26.61
N ILE A 180 1.17 -18.17 -25.46
CA ILE A 180 2.31 -19.05 -25.19
C ILE A 180 1.73 -20.46 -24.98
N THR A 181 2.18 -21.41 -25.76
CA THR A 181 1.89 -22.82 -25.58
C THR A 181 2.84 -23.40 -24.55
N ILE A 182 2.32 -24.01 -23.50
CA ILE A 182 3.12 -24.67 -22.45
C ILE A 182 3.21 -26.15 -22.78
N GLU A 183 4.40 -26.61 -23.06
CA GLU A 183 4.63 -28.03 -23.46
C GLU A 183 4.67 -29.02 -22.28
N ASN A 184 4.90 -28.51 -21.04
CA ASN A 184 5.11 -29.39 -19.89
C ASN A 184 4.20 -29.00 -18.71
N TYR A 185 3.04 -29.66 -18.61
CA TYR A 185 2.02 -29.43 -17.57
C TYR A 185 2.40 -29.99 -16.19
N ASN A 186 3.44 -30.84 -16.09
CA ASN A 186 3.87 -31.43 -14.83
C ASN A 186 4.77 -30.50 -14.01
N ILE A 187 5.20 -29.39 -14.57
CA ILE A 187 6.06 -28.37 -13.93
C ILE A 187 5.22 -27.14 -13.57
N SER A 188 5.36 -26.69 -12.35
CA SER A 188 4.77 -25.41 -11.92
C SER A 188 5.70 -24.27 -12.36
N HIS A 189 5.50 -23.76 -13.56
CA HIS A 189 6.31 -22.69 -14.14
C HIS A 189 6.22 -21.38 -13.36
N VAL A 190 7.27 -20.56 -13.44
CA VAL A 190 7.28 -19.17 -12.99
C VAL A 190 6.82 -18.30 -14.16
N TYR A 191 5.81 -17.47 -13.94
CA TYR A 191 5.30 -16.52 -14.93
C TYR A 191 5.82 -15.14 -14.60
N LYS A 192 6.68 -14.59 -15.45
CA LYS A 192 7.16 -13.20 -15.35
C LYS A 192 6.30 -12.31 -16.21
N TYR A 193 5.40 -11.55 -15.57
CA TYR A 193 4.54 -10.59 -16.25
C TYR A 193 5.33 -9.32 -16.55
N CYS A 194 5.67 -9.15 -17.81
CA CYS A 194 6.41 -8.01 -18.33
C CYS A 194 5.44 -6.85 -18.67
N ILE A 195 5.99 -5.67 -18.82
CA ILE A 195 5.23 -4.47 -19.16
C ILE A 195 5.23 -4.20 -20.67
N ILE A 196 4.17 -3.48 -21.11
CA ILE A 196 4.19 -2.72 -22.35
C ILE A 196 4.10 -1.25 -21.99
N SER A 197 5.05 -0.46 -22.45
CA SER A 197 5.06 0.99 -22.28
C SER A 197 5.67 1.68 -23.49
N ASN A 198 5.15 2.86 -23.81
CA ASN A 198 5.78 3.77 -24.73
C ASN A 198 6.62 4.87 -24.05
N ASP A 199 6.81 4.75 -22.74
CA ASP A 199 7.73 5.59 -21.97
C ASP A 199 9.08 4.89 -21.80
N LYS A 200 10.12 5.41 -22.46
CA LYS A 200 11.48 4.87 -22.42
C LYS A 200 12.15 4.99 -21.03
N TYR A 201 11.64 5.86 -20.17
CA TYR A 201 12.21 6.14 -18.84
C TYR A 201 11.43 5.45 -17.73
N ILE A 202 10.52 4.52 -18.06
CA ILE A 202 9.77 3.79 -17.02
C ILE A 202 10.69 2.83 -16.28
N ASN A 203 10.61 2.84 -14.96
CA ASN A 203 11.27 1.86 -14.12
C ASN A 203 10.50 0.53 -14.18
N LYS A 204 11.01 -0.46 -14.90
CA LYS A 204 10.35 -1.76 -15.08
C LYS A 204 10.14 -2.50 -13.77
N ASP A 205 11.07 -2.40 -12.82
CA ASP A 205 11.04 -3.10 -11.53
C ASP A 205 9.84 -2.70 -10.65
N GLU A 206 9.20 -1.57 -10.95
CA GLU A 206 7.98 -1.13 -10.26
C GLU A 206 6.72 -1.84 -10.75
N TYR A 207 6.75 -2.42 -11.95
CA TYR A 207 5.57 -2.94 -12.65
C TYR A 207 5.67 -4.40 -13.04
N GLU A 208 6.88 -4.92 -13.25
CA GLU A 208 7.07 -6.32 -13.57
C GLU A 208 6.95 -7.19 -12.31
N VAL A 209 6.32 -8.34 -12.44
CA VAL A 209 6.15 -9.27 -11.33
C VAL A 209 6.31 -10.72 -11.79
N SER A 210 7.03 -11.51 -10.99
CA SER A 210 7.13 -12.96 -11.16
C SER A 210 6.17 -13.66 -10.21
N LEU A 211 5.31 -14.51 -10.75
CA LEU A 211 4.25 -15.20 -10.04
C LEU A 211 4.29 -16.72 -10.30
N ILE A 212 3.76 -17.47 -9.34
CA ILE A 212 3.60 -18.93 -9.44
C ILE A 212 2.29 -19.34 -8.76
N LYS A 213 1.69 -20.41 -9.17
CA LYS A 213 0.47 -20.99 -8.57
C LYS A 213 0.66 -21.22 -7.06
N GLY A 214 -0.30 -20.76 -6.27
CA GLY A 214 -0.30 -20.83 -4.82
C GLY A 214 0.37 -19.66 -4.11
N ALA A 215 0.93 -18.66 -4.83
CA ALA A 215 1.51 -17.48 -4.22
C ALA A 215 0.44 -16.56 -3.62
N GLU A 216 0.78 -15.94 -2.48
CA GLU A 216 -0.01 -14.87 -1.88
C GLU A 216 0.30 -13.56 -2.60
N VAL A 217 -0.75 -12.88 -3.06
CA VAL A 217 -0.63 -11.65 -3.84
C VAL A 217 -1.60 -10.58 -3.35
N MET A 218 -1.30 -9.34 -3.72
CA MET A 218 -2.12 -8.17 -3.44
C MET A 218 -2.33 -7.37 -4.72
N ILE A 219 -3.55 -6.87 -4.91
CA ILE A 219 -3.89 -5.94 -5.98
C ILE A 219 -3.23 -4.58 -5.69
N THR A 220 -2.59 -3.99 -6.71
CA THR A 220 -1.82 -2.74 -6.58
C THR A 220 -2.53 -1.51 -7.16
N ARG A 221 -3.72 -1.68 -7.73
CA ARG A 221 -4.54 -0.61 -8.33
C ARG A 221 -6.02 -0.85 -8.08
N ASN A 222 -6.80 0.21 -8.10
CA ASN A 222 -8.26 0.08 -8.12
C ASN A 222 -8.71 -0.34 -9.52
N ILE A 223 -9.00 -1.62 -9.70
CA ILE A 223 -9.40 -2.21 -10.99
C ILE A 223 -10.90 -2.04 -11.21
N ASN A 224 -11.68 -2.41 -10.19
CA ASN A 224 -13.14 -2.34 -10.22
C ASN A 224 -13.67 -2.21 -8.78
N ILE A 225 -14.19 -1.03 -8.46
CA ILE A 225 -14.67 -0.72 -7.09
C ILE A 225 -15.94 -1.51 -6.76
N GLU A 226 -16.85 -1.68 -7.73
CA GLU A 226 -18.11 -2.40 -7.52
C GLU A 226 -17.90 -3.89 -7.23
N LYS A 227 -16.84 -4.48 -7.78
CA LYS A 227 -16.42 -5.87 -7.52
C LYS A 227 -15.40 -5.97 -6.39
N GLU A 228 -15.19 -4.90 -5.65
CA GLU A 228 -14.17 -4.82 -4.58
C GLU A 228 -12.74 -5.20 -5.02
N LEU A 229 -12.43 -5.06 -6.32
CA LEU A 229 -11.07 -5.25 -6.85
C LEU A 229 -10.30 -3.94 -6.70
N VAL A 230 -9.91 -3.67 -5.47
CA VAL A 230 -9.26 -2.42 -5.07
C VAL A 230 -7.83 -2.65 -4.61
N ASN A 231 -7.04 -1.59 -4.60
CA ASN A 231 -5.69 -1.59 -4.07
C ASN A 231 -5.68 -2.09 -2.61
N GLY A 232 -4.77 -3.01 -2.31
CA GLY A 232 -4.66 -3.65 -0.99
C GLY A 232 -5.45 -4.95 -0.83
N LYS A 233 -6.38 -5.29 -1.73
CA LYS A 233 -7.09 -6.58 -1.67
C LYS A 233 -6.13 -7.72 -1.91
N LYS A 234 -6.12 -8.69 -0.99
CA LYS A 234 -5.28 -9.88 -1.03
C LYS A 234 -6.01 -11.07 -1.64
N GLY A 235 -5.22 -12.02 -2.10
CA GLY A 235 -5.71 -13.32 -2.50
C GLY A 235 -4.58 -14.28 -2.82
N LYS A 236 -4.93 -15.55 -2.91
CA LYS A 236 -4.02 -16.62 -3.29
C LYS A 236 -4.22 -17.00 -4.75
N ILE A 237 -3.13 -17.13 -5.49
CA ILE A 237 -3.20 -17.57 -6.89
C ILE A 237 -3.66 -19.01 -6.95
N ILE A 238 -4.81 -19.25 -7.60
CA ILE A 238 -5.34 -20.60 -7.86
C ILE A 238 -5.06 -21.05 -9.28
N ASP A 239 -4.94 -20.10 -10.21
CA ASP A 239 -4.55 -20.39 -11.58
C ASP A 239 -3.92 -19.15 -12.23
N LEU A 240 -3.08 -19.33 -13.26
CA LEU A 240 -2.46 -18.27 -14.02
C LEU A 240 -2.09 -18.71 -15.43
N THR A 241 -2.19 -17.77 -16.35
CA THR A 241 -1.80 -17.91 -17.75
C THR A 241 -0.89 -16.75 -18.14
N ASN A 242 -0.43 -16.70 -19.37
CA ASN A 242 0.35 -15.56 -19.89
C ASN A 242 -0.43 -14.23 -19.96
N SER A 243 -1.77 -14.24 -19.89
CA SER A 243 -2.60 -13.06 -20.10
C SER A 243 -3.40 -12.64 -18.87
N TYR A 244 -3.67 -13.54 -17.94
CA TYR A 244 -4.43 -13.24 -16.72
C TYR A 244 -4.00 -14.12 -15.54
N VAL A 245 -4.40 -13.70 -14.34
CA VAL A 245 -4.22 -14.44 -13.09
C VAL A 245 -5.58 -14.61 -12.41
N ILE A 246 -5.85 -15.81 -11.90
CA ILE A 246 -7.03 -16.08 -11.09
C ILE A 246 -6.60 -16.16 -9.64
N ILE A 247 -7.16 -15.29 -8.81
CA ILE A 247 -6.95 -15.28 -7.37
C ILE A 247 -8.20 -15.68 -6.62
N LYS A 248 -8.01 -16.29 -5.45
CA LYS A 248 -9.05 -16.59 -4.47
C LYS A 248 -8.79 -15.74 -3.25
N ASP A 249 -9.75 -14.88 -2.86
CA ASP A 249 -9.63 -14.02 -1.68
C ASP A 249 -9.90 -14.80 -0.37
N ASP A 250 -9.72 -14.12 0.77
CA ASP A 250 -9.88 -14.71 2.11
C ASP A 250 -11.36 -15.10 2.41
N TYR A 251 -12.32 -14.58 1.64
CA TYR A 251 -13.74 -14.92 1.69
C TYR A 251 -14.15 -16.02 0.71
N ASN A 252 -13.16 -16.67 0.06
CA ASN A 252 -13.34 -17.70 -0.97
C ASN A 252 -13.94 -17.22 -2.30
N ASN A 253 -14.04 -15.91 -2.54
CA ASN A 253 -14.44 -15.39 -3.85
C ASN A 253 -13.30 -15.55 -4.85
N ILE A 254 -13.68 -15.86 -6.11
CA ILE A 254 -12.74 -16.06 -7.20
C ILE A 254 -12.75 -14.82 -8.10
N HIS A 255 -11.58 -14.29 -8.38
CA HIS A 255 -11.41 -13.08 -9.18
C HIS A 255 -10.40 -13.31 -10.30
N LYS A 256 -10.79 -12.92 -11.52
CA LYS A 256 -9.89 -12.86 -12.67
C LYS A 256 -9.24 -11.47 -12.73
N ILE A 257 -7.92 -11.43 -12.78
CA ILE A 257 -7.12 -10.22 -12.88
C ILE A 257 -6.42 -10.21 -14.24
N ASP A 258 -6.79 -9.25 -15.06
CA ASP A 258 -6.20 -9.00 -16.37
C ASP A 258 -5.14 -7.91 -16.28
N TYR A 259 -4.36 -7.72 -17.34
CA TYR A 259 -3.45 -6.59 -17.45
C TYR A 259 -4.18 -5.26 -17.33
N TYR A 260 -3.66 -4.37 -16.50
CA TYR A 260 -4.16 -3.04 -16.24
C TYR A 260 -3.39 -1.99 -17.04
N LYS A 261 -4.08 -1.06 -17.67
CA LYS A 261 -3.48 0.06 -18.39
C LYS A 261 -3.59 1.34 -17.57
N GLU A 262 -2.44 1.94 -17.29
CA GLU A 262 -2.33 3.21 -16.58
C GLU A 262 -1.76 4.28 -17.54
N ASP A 263 -2.50 5.37 -17.73
CA ASP A 263 -2.01 6.53 -18.49
C ASP A 263 -1.18 7.43 -17.56
N LYS A 264 0.14 7.52 -17.80
CA LYS A 264 1.07 8.32 -17.00
C LYS A 264 0.99 9.81 -17.36
N THR A 265 0.86 10.08 -18.66
CA THR A 265 0.64 11.42 -19.20
C THR A 265 -0.26 11.29 -20.43
N VAL A 266 -0.54 12.43 -21.10
CA VAL A 266 -1.39 12.48 -22.30
C VAL A 266 -0.99 11.48 -23.38
N ASN A 267 0.31 11.19 -23.51
CA ASN A 267 0.84 10.33 -24.58
C ASN A 267 1.69 9.16 -24.04
N LYS A 268 1.76 8.98 -22.71
CA LYS A 268 2.57 7.93 -22.10
C LYS A 268 1.69 7.01 -21.28
N PHE A 269 1.83 5.72 -21.51
CA PHE A 269 1.11 4.69 -20.75
C PHE A 269 2.04 3.55 -20.35
N VAL A 270 1.59 2.80 -19.36
CA VAL A 270 2.12 1.48 -19.01
C VAL A 270 0.97 0.48 -18.90
N LYS A 271 1.16 -0.70 -19.46
CA LYS A 271 0.25 -1.83 -19.29
C LYS A 271 1.01 -2.94 -18.56
N PHE A 272 0.48 -3.40 -17.43
CA PHE A 272 1.16 -4.31 -16.51
C PHE A 272 0.16 -5.19 -15.74
N MET A 273 0.65 -6.26 -15.13
CA MET A 273 -0.16 -7.08 -14.22
C MET A 273 -0.26 -6.37 -12.87
N PRO A 274 -1.47 -5.92 -12.43
CA PRO A 274 -1.63 -5.09 -11.24
C PRO A 274 -1.59 -5.90 -9.93
N LEU A 275 -0.61 -6.79 -9.83
CA LEU A 275 -0.39 -7.67 -8.68
C LEU A 275 1.04 -7.53 -8.14
N THR A 276 1.23 -7.80 -6.86
CA THR A 276 2.53 -7.96 -6.22
C THR A 276 2.47 -9.09 -5.21
N LEU A 277 3.62 -9.71 -4.89
CA LEU A 277 3.68 -10.68 -3.80
C LEU A 277 3.30 -10.01 -2.48
N ALA A 278 2.57 -10.71 -1.63
CA ALA A 278 1.96 -10.17 -0.42
C ALA A 278 2.25 -10.98 0.85
N TYR A 279 3.36 -11.70 0.91
CA TYR A 279 3.85 -12.27 2.17
C TYR A 279 4.38 -11.18 3.11
N ALA A 280 4.98 -10.13 2.52
CA ALA A 280 5.37 -8.92 3.22
C ALA A 280 5.04 -7.68 2.40
N ILE A 281 4.75 -6.56 3.08
CA ILE A 281 4.50 -5.25 2.49
C ILE A 281 5.18 -4.16 3.33
N THR A 282 5.43 -3.00 2.73
CA THR A 282 5.89 -1.84 3.50
C THR A 282 4.74 -1.19 4.26
N VAL A 283 5.06 -0.49 5.37
CA VAL A 283 4.08 0.34 6.10
C VAL A 283 3.39 1.31 5.14
N HIS A 284 4.12 1.94 4.22
CA HIS A 284 3.55 2.85 3.21
C HIS A 284 2.51 2.16 2.31
N LYS A 285 2.79 0.94 1.85
CA LYS A 285 1.84 0.18 1.03
C LYS A 285 0.63 -0.33 1.83
N SER A 286 0.75 -0.42 3.16
CA SER A 286 -0.35 -0.82 4.03
C SER A 286 -1.32 0.32 4.35
N GLN A 287 -0.92 1.59 4.13
CA GLN A 287 -1.76 2.75 4.38
C GLN A 287 -3.05 2.67 3.53
N GLY A 288 -4.19 3.07 4.11
CA GLY A 288 -5.50 2.92 3.48
C GLY A 288 -6.07 1.49 3.45
N SER A 289 -5.22 0.44 3.56
CA SER A 289 -5.70 -0.95 3.53
C SER A 289 -6.22 -1.44 4.89
N THR A 290 -7.03 -2.50 4.86
CA THR A 290 -7.41 -3.31 6.02
C THR A 290 -6.88 -4.71 5.82
N LEU A 291 -6.20 -5.26 6.84
CA LEU A 291 -5.56 -6.57 6.78
C LEU A 291 -6.15 -7.48 7.86
N ASP A 292 -6.44 -8.73 7.49
CA ASP A 292 -7.08 -9.66 8.43
C ASP A 292 -6.10 -10.17 9.48
N TYR A 293 -4.86 -10.54 9.09
CA TYR A 293 -3.82 -11.02 10.01
C TYR A 293 -2.50 -10.35 9.67
N ILE A 294 -1.86 -9.73 10.66
CA ILE A 294 -0.60 -9.01 10.48
C ILE A 294 0.48 -9.49 11.44
N GLU A 295 1.72 -9.47 10.97
CA GLU A 295 2.91 -9.60 11.79
C GLU A 295 3.76 -8.35 11.61
N ILE A 296 4.10 -7.69 12.72
CA ILE A 296 4.91 -6.46 12.73
C ILE A 296 6.20 -6.77 13.46
N ASP A 297 7.33 -6.43 12.87
CA ASP A 297 8.62 -6.42 13.55
C ASP A 297 8.86 -5.04 14.20
N GLY A 298 8.73 -4.98 15.51
CA GLY A 298 8.89 -3.78 16.32
C GLY A 298 10.34 -3.47 16.70
N SER A 299 11.33 -4.08 16.03
CA SER A 299 12.75 -3.80 16.26
C SER A 299 13.13 -2.34 16.00
N ASN A 300 14.09 -1.88 16.73
CA ASN A 300 14.42 -0.47 17.02
C ASN A 300 14.86 0.41 15.84
N ASN A 301 15.23 -0.16 14.71
CA ASN A 301 16.08 0.57 13.77
C ASN A 301 15.31 1.19 12.59
N ASN A 302 14.01 1.03 12.52
CA ASN A 302 13.31 1.23 11.25
C ASN A 302 12.06 2.11 11.32
N PHE A 303 11.54 2.44 12.52
CA PHE A 303 10.30 3.24 12.59
C PHE A 303 10.59 4.74 12.65
N ALA A 304 10.03 5.47 11.67
CA ALA A 304 9.86 6.92 11.76
C ALA A 304 8.54 7.25 12.49
N PRO A 305 8.36 8.50 12.93
CA PRO A 305 7.10 8.94 13.57
C PRO A 305 5.87 8.52 12.77
N GLY A 306 4.85 7.98 13.46
CA GLY A 306 3.61 7.53 12.86
C GLY A 306 3.62 6.16 12.16
N GLN A 307 4.79 5.60 11.84
CA GLN A 307 4.86 4.33 11.10
C GLN A 307 4.34 3.15 11.92
N PHE A 308 4.71 3.05 13.20
CA PHE A 308 4.21 1.98 14.07
C PHE A 308 2.68 2.05 14.24
N TYR A 309 2.16 3.25 14.54
CA TYR A 309 0.72 3.47 14.62
C TYR A 309 0.01 3.09 13.32
N THR A 310 0.55 3.52 12.17
CA THR A 310 0.00 3.18 10.85
C THR A 310 -0.04 1.67 10.65
N ALA A 311 1.05 0.95 10.95
CA ALA A 311 1.14 -0.49 10.77
C ALA A 311 0.12 -1.24 11.64
N ILE A 312 0.11 -0.98 12.96
CA ILE A 312 -0.75 -1.70 13.90
C ILE A 312 -2.24 -1.40 13.66
N SER A 313 -2.58 -0.19 13.23
CA SER A 313 -3.94 0.23 12.93
C SER A 313 -4.54 -0.44 11.68
N ARG A 314 -3.76 -1.24 10.94
CA ARG A 314 -4.27 -2.00 9.77
C ARG A 314 -5.13 -3.20 10.16
N ALA A 315 -4.94 -3.76 11.35
CA ALA A 315 -5.74 -4.88 11.84
C ALA A 315 -7.14 -4.45 12.29
N LYS A 316 -8.08 -5.39 12.22
CA LYS A 316 -9.44 -5.22 12.71
C LYS A 316 -9.53 -5.42 14.22
N THR A 317 -8.81 -6.39 14.77
CA THR A 317 -8.81 -6.74 16.19
C THR A 317 -7.40 -6.98 16.71
N LEU A 318 -7.24 -6.88 18.02
CA LEU A 318 -5.96 -7.11 18.68
C LEU A 318 -5.47 -8.57 18.50
N ASN A 319 -6.39 -9.54 18.50
CA ASN A 319 -6.08 -10.96 18.33
C ASN A 319 -5.52 -11.32 16.94
N ASN A 320 -5.66 -10.42 15.99
CA ASN A 320 -5.18 -10.60 14.62
C ASN A 320 -3.77 -10.02 14.39
N ILE A 321 -3.09 -9.65 15.48
CA ILE A 321 -1.78 -9.04 15.45
C ILE A 321 -0.77 -9.95 16.11
N LYS A 322 0.35 -10.18 15.45
CA LYS A 322 1.59 -10.68 16.04
C LYS A 322 2.63 -9.56 16.00
N LEU A 323 3.18 -9.25 17.17
CA LEU A 323 4.19 -8.21 17.29
C LEU A 323 5.48 -8.84 17.82
N VAL A 324 6.51 -8.92 17.00
CA VAL A 324 7.81 -9.47 17.36
C VAL A 324 8.82 -8.35 17.64
N ASN A 325 9.80 -8.62 18.50
CA ASN A 325 10.92 -7.71 18.80
C ASN A 325 10.52 -6.29 19.20
N LEU A 326 9.42 -6.12 19.95
CA LEU A 326 8.96 -4.80 20.34
C LEU A 326 10.03 -4.04 21.13
N ASN A 327 10.39 -2.86 20.65
CA ASN A 327 11.21 -1.89 21.32
C ASN A 327 10.42 -0.59 21.59
N GLU A 328 10.65 0.05 22.73
CA GLU A 328 9.98 1.30 23.11
C GLU A 328 10.22 2.43 22.09
N ASN A 329 11.40 2.43 21.48
CA ASN A 329 11.75 3.41 20.44
C ASN A 329 10.99 3.24 19.11
N ALA A 330 10.21 2.17 18.93
CA ALA A 330 9.28 2.04 17.80
C ALA A 330 8.05 2.96 17.95
N LEU A 331 7.75 3.38 19.19
CA LEU A 331 6.58 4.19 19.55
C LEU A 331 6.85 5.69 19.42
N ILE A 332 7.42 6.10 18.29
CA ILE A 332 7.85 7.48 18.06
C ILE A 332 6.68 8.33 17.55
N ILE A 333 6.54 9.52 18.14
CA ILE A 333 5.55 10.52 17.72
C ILE A 333 6.25 11.81 17.35
N ASN A 334 5.72 12.47 16.33
CA ASN A 334 6.18 13.78 15.93
C ASN A 334 5.58 14.85 16.85
N LYS A 335 6.44 15.68 17.46
CA LYS A 335 6.03 16.77 18.37
C LYS A 335 5.22 17.85 17.64
N ASP A 336 5.50 18.13 16.39
CA ASP A 336 4.75 19.10 15.60
C ASP A 336 3.31 18.66 15.38
N VAL A 337 3.09 17.34 15.19
CA VAL A 337 1.76 16.75 15.06
C VAL A 337 0.99 16.86 16.38
N LEU A 338 1.65 16.59 17.52
CA LEU A 338 1.03 16.81 18.83
C LEU A 338 0.59 18.26 19.02
N ASN A 339 1.45 19.21 18.65
CA ASN A 339 1.16 20.65 18.76
C ASN A 339 0.05 21.09 17.79
N PHE A 340 -0.07 20.44 16.63
CA PHE A 340 -1.11 20.75 15.65
C PHE A 340 -2.51 20.36 16.13
N TYR A 341 -2.63 19.28 16.90
CA TYR A 341 -3.93 18.78 17.41
C TYR A 341 -4.29 19.29 18.81
N ASN A 342 -3.35 19.93 19.55
CA ASN A 342 -3.59 20.55 20.86
C ASN A 342 -3.92 22.05 20.71
#